data_c556d17a3de03822f9c4ac9eccf391f2
#
_entry.id   c556d17a3de03822f9c4ac9eccf391f2
#
_cell.length_a   1.000
_cell.length_b   1.000
_cell.length_c   1.000
_cell.angle_alpha   90.00
_cell.angle_beta   90.00
_cell.angle_gamma   90.00
#
_symmetry.space_group_name_H-M   'P 1'
#
loop_
_entity.id
_entity.type
_entity.pdbx_description
1 polymer ?
#
loop_
_entity_poly.entity_id
_entity_poly.type
_entity_poly.pdbx_seq_one_letter_code
_entity_poly.pdbx_strand_id
1 'polypeptide(L)' 'MKKEEIKIDDKVRAIFRKYGRHEVIGTVFEISTDEHALEGTWVSIRVTGGNMTDKSVAYMVANRINVMVPIKDVKEVLK' A
#
# COMPACT_ATOMS: atom_id res chain seq x y z
N MET A 1 14.16 -7.70 -1.54
CA MET A 1 13.68 -6.86 -0.41
C MET A 1 12.99 -7.74 0.61
N LYS A 2 13.20 -7.46 1.88
CA LYS A 2 12.55 -8.18 2.96
C LYS A 2 11.36 -7.35 3.44
N LYS A 3 10.17 -7.89 3.31
CA LYS A 3 8.93 -7.18 3.64
C LYS A 3 8.78 -6.90 5.13
N GLU A 4 9.38 -7.74 5.96
CA GLU A 4 9.36 -7.53 7.40
C GLU A 4 10.18 -6.32 7.85
N GLU A 5 10.91 -5.70 6.93
CA GLU A 5 11.66 -4.49 7.22
C GLU A 5 10.84 -3.21 6.99
N ILE A 6 9.59 -3.36 6.59
CA ILE A 6 8.71 -2.21 6.38
C ILE A 6 8.36 -1.59 7.73
N LYS A 7 8.47 -0.27 7.81
CA LYS A 7 8.23 0.49 9.04
C LYS A 7 7.26 1.62 8.80
N ILE A 8 6.67 2.11 9.87
CA ILE A 8 5.86 3.32 9.83
C ILE A 8 6.71 4.46 9.24
N ASP A 9 6.09 5.28 8.41
CA ASP A 9 6.69 6.40 7.68
C ASP A 9 7.52 6.01 6.46
N ASP A 10 7.69 4.71 6.19
CA ASP A 10 8.33 4.28 4.95
C ASP A 10 7.46 4.64 3.76
N LYS A 11 8.11 5.08 2.68
CA LYS A 11 7.44 5.25 1.39
C LYS A 11 7.58 3.96 0.62
N VAL A 12 6.45 3.43 0.14
CA VAL A 12 6.42 2.12 -0.51
C VAL A 12 5.64 2.17 -1.80
N ARG A 13 5.95 1.21 -2.68
CA ARG A 13 5.16 0.90 -3.87
C ARG A 13 4.43 -0.41 -3.59
N ALA A 14 3.13 -0.42 -3.83
CA ALA A 14 2.30 -1.58 -3.54
C ALA A 14 1.23 -1.77 -4.60
N ILE A 15 0.65 -2.96 -4.62
CA ILE A 15 -0.48 -3.27 -5.50
C ILE A 15 -1.74 -3.35 -4.66
N PHE A 16 -2.69 -2.47 -4.95
CA PHE A 16 -3.99 -2.48 -4.31
C PHE A 16 -4.96 -3.24 -5.21
N ARG A 17 -5.51 -4.33 -4.68
CA ARG A 17 -6.35 -5.26 -5.47
C ARG A 17 -7.82 -5.16 -5.06
N LYS A 18 -8.45 -4.07 -5.43
CA LYS A 18 -9.88 -3.92 -5.23
C LYS A 18 -10.45 -3.40 -6.53
N TYR A 19 -11.35 -4.17 -7.14
CA TYR A 19 -11.91 -3.87 -8.45
C TYR A 19 -10.83 -3.76 -9.54
N GLY A 20 -9.77 -4.59 -9.41
CA GLY A 20 -8.69 -4.60 -10.37
C GLY A 20 -7.34 -4.47 -9.68
N ARG A 21 -6.31 -4.29 -10.49
CA ARG A 21 -4.94 -4.18 -10.02
C ARG A 21 -4.49 -2.73 -10.17
N HIS A 22 -4.26 -2.07 -9.04
CA HIS A 22 -3.88 -0.65 -9.03
C HIS A 22 -2.51 -0.49 -8.38
N GLU A 23 -1.56 0.05 -9.12
CA GLU A 23 -0.23 0.32 -8.58
C GLU A 23 -0.24 1.66 -7.87
N VAL A 24 0.04 1.63 -6.57
CA VAL A 24 0.02 2.83 -5.72
C VAL A 24 1.38 3.03 -5.06
N ILE A 25 1.69 4.28 -4.78
CA ILE A 25 2.86 4.69 -4.01
C ILE A 25 2.34 5.53 -2.85
N GLY A 26 2.86 5.31 -1.68
CA GLY A 26 2.43 6.10 -0.54
C GLY A 26 3.24 5.82 0.70
N THR A 27 2.83 6.46 1.78
CA THR A 27 3.52 6.41 3.06
C THR A 27 2.78 5.46 4.00
N VAL A 28 3.50 4.56 4.62
CA VAL A 28 2.97 3.62 5.60
C VAL A 28 2.67 4.38 6.88
N PHE A 29 1.43 4.30 7.37
CA PHE A 29 1.08 4.93 8.63
C PHE A 29 0.58 3.95 9.68
N GLU A 30 0.32 2.70 9.29
CA GLU A 30 -0.09 1.66 10.24
C GLU A 30 0.31 0.30 9.69
N ILE A 31 0.73 -0.57 10.57
CA ILE A 31 1.01 -1.97 10.27
C ILE A 31 0.21 -2.80 11.27
N SER A 32 -0.71 -3.62 10.78
CA SER A 32 -1.58 -4.44 11.61
C SER A 32 -1.29 -5.91 11.36
N THR A 33 -1.13 -6.67 12.42
CA THR A 33 -0.96 -8.12 12.33
C THR A 33 -2.18 -8.79 12.95
N ASP A 34 -2.81 -9.68 12.20
CA ASP A 34 -3.94 -10.47 12.67
C ASP A 34 -3.56 -11.95 12.51
N GLU A 35 -3.29 -12.60 13.60
CA GLU A 35 -2.88 -14.01 13.60
C GLU A 35 -3.96 -14.95 13.07
N HIS A 36 -5.20 -14.48 13.07
CA HIS A 36 -6.34 -15.27 12.59
C HIS A 36 -6.68 -15.01 11.14
N ALA A 37 -6.08 -13.99 10.52
CA ALA A 37 -6.32 -13.67 9.13
C ALA A 37 -5.39 -14.50 8.23
N LEU A 38 -5.90 -14.90 7.07
CA LEU A 38 -5.11 -15.67 6.10
C LEU A 38 -3.86 -14.93 5.65
N GLU A 39 -3.95 -13.62 5.52
CA GLU A 39 -2.83 -12.80 5.05
C GLU A 39 -1.87 -12.41 6.17
N GLY A 40 -2.29 -12.52 7.41
CA GLY A 40 -1.45 -12.22 8.58
C GLY A 40 -1.23 -10.74 8.82
N THR A 41 -0.35 -10.13 8.05
CA THR A 41 0.04 -8.73 8.23
C THR A 41 -0.52 -7.84 7.13
N TRP A 42 -1.10 -6.71 7.53
CA TRP A 42 -1.65 -5.71 6.62
C TRP A 42 -0.95 -4.37 6.83
N VAL A 43 -0.76 -3.66 5.74
CA VAL A 43 -0.08 -2.37 5.74
C VAL A 43 -1.07 -1.31 5.26
N SER A 44 -1.26 -0.27 6.06
CA SER A 44 -2.11 0.85 5.70
C SER A 44 -1.25 1.97 5.11
N ILE A 45 -1.61 2.42 3.93
CA ILE A 45 -0.82 3.34 3.12
C ILE A 45 -1.65 4.56 2.77
N ARG A 46 -1.06 5.75 2.95
CA ARG A 46 -1.64 6.99 2.46
C ARG A 46 -1.14 7.18 1.03
N VAL A 47 -2.03 7.06 0.06
CA VAL A 47 -1.67 7.11 -1.35
C VAL A 47 -1.26 8.53 -1.74
N THR A 48 -0.03 8.69 -2.24
CA THR A 48 0.51 9.97 -2.69
C THR A 48 0.92 9.94 -4.16
N GLY A 49 0.93 8.77 -4.78
CA GLY A 49 1.30 8.63 -6.18
C GLY A 49 1.01 7.24 -6.69
N GLY A 50 1.68 6.85 -7.76
CA GLY A 50 1.52 5.55 -8.38
C GLY A 50 1.35 5.70 -9.89
N ASN A 51 0.64 4.75 -10.50
CA ASN A 51 0.33 4.82 -11.93
C ASN A 51 -0.79 5.83 -12.17
N MET A 52 -0.42 7.07 -12.42
CA MET A 52 -1.37 8.18 -12.57
C MET A 52 -2.21 8.10 -13.84
N THR A 53 -1.88 7.20 -14.77
CA THR A 53 -2.75 6.94 -15.92
C THR A 53 -3.95 6.09 -15.53
N ASP A 54 -3.89 5.44 -14.38
CA ASP A 54 -5.00 4.70 -13.80
C ASP A 54 -5.92 5.72 -13.09
N LYS A 55 -7.14 5.85 -13.57
CA LYS A 55 -8.09 6.82 -13.02
C LYS A 55 -8.37 6.59 -11.54
N SER A 56 -8.38 5.33 -11.12
CA SER A 56 -8.60 4.99 -9.71
C SER A 56 -7.46 5.50 -8.84
N VAL A 57 -6.22 5.34 -9.30
CA VAL A 57 -5.05 5.82 -8.57
C VAL A 57 -5.06 7.35 -8.52
N ALA A 58 -5.34 8.00 -9.64
CA ALA A 58 -5.43 9.47 -9.68
C ALA A 58 -6.49 9.99 -8.71
N TYR A 59 -7.63 9.30 -8.62
CA TYR A 59 -8.69 9.66 -7.68
C TYR A 59 -8.21 9.52 -6.23
N MET A 60 -7.52 8.43 -5.93
CA MET A 60 -6.99 8.19 -4.58
C MET A 60 -6.02 9.29 -4.17
N VAL A 61 -5.13 9.69 -5.07
CA VAL A 61 -4.16 10.75 -4.80
C VAL A 61 -4.88 12.08 -4.57
N ALA A 62 -5.80 12.43 -5.45
CA ALA A 62 -6.51 13.71 -5.38
C ALA A 62 -7.34 13.84 -4.11
N ASN A 63 -7.89 12.74 -3.62
CA ASN A 63 -8.78 12.72 -2.47
C ASN A 63 -8.10 12.24 -1.20
N ARG A 64 -6.79 12.06 -1.22
CA ARG A 64 -5.99 11.63 -0.06
C ARG A 64 -6.53 10.35 0.57
N ILE A 65 -6.84 9.38 -0.27
CA ILE A 65 -7.42 8.10 0.16
C ILE A 65 -6.33 7.23 0.79
N ASN A 66 -6.69 6.57 1.87
CA ASN A 66 -5.83 5.55 2.49
C ASN A 66 -6.30 4.18 2.01
N VAL A 67 -5.36 3.29 1.77
CA VAL A 67 -5.68 1.90 1.38
C VAL A 67 -4.95 0.94 2.30
N MET A 68 -5.50 -0.25 2.45
CA MET A 68 -4.89 -1.31 3.23
C MET A 68 -4.56 -2.45 2.29
N VAL A 69 -3.31 -2.90 2.31
CA VAL A 69 -2.86 -4.01 1.46
C VAL A 69 -2.19 -5.09 2.30
N PRO A 70 -2.32 -6.37 1.91
CA PRO A 70 -1.54 -7.41 2.57
C PRO A 70 -0.05 -7.15 2.32
N ILE A 71 0.78 -7.48 3.29
CA ILE A 71 2.22 -7.20 3.18
C ILE A 71 2.84 -7.83 1.93
N LYS A 72 2.31 -8.96 1.46
CA LYS A 72 2.81 -9.61 0.25
C LYS A 72 2.65 -8.75 -1.01
N ASP A 73 1.73 -7.78 -0.99
CA ASP A 73 1.48 -6.89 -2.12
C ASP A 73 2.28 -5.59 -2.05
N VAL A 74 3.06 -5.39 -1.01
CA VAL A 74 4.06 -4.32 -0.99
C VAL A 74 5.26 -4.80 -1.77
N LYS A 75 5.57 -4.10 -2.87
CA LYS A 75 6.59 -4.57 -3.81
C LYS A 75 7.96 -3.96 -3.57
N GLU A 76 8.01 -2.78 -2.99
CA GLU A 76 9.28 -2.07 -2.86
C GLU A 76 9.18 -1.00 -1.78
N VAL A 77 10.25 -0.85 -1.00
CA VAL A 77 10.43 0.30 -0.12
C VAL A 77 11.25 1.32 -0.90
N LEU A 78 10.71 2.51 -1.08
CA LEU A 78 11.35 3.58 -1.84
C LEU A 78 12.19 4.44 -0.90
N LYS A 79 13.40 4.70 -1.28
CA LYS A 79 14.32 5.50 -0.46
C LYS A 79 14.78 6.75 -1.17
#